data_67e9b4ee34f87b3fe7514f198da786ce
#
_entry.id   67e9b4ee34f87b3fe7514f198da786ce
#
_cell.length_a   1.000
_cell.length_b   1.000
_cell.length_c   1.000
_cell.angle_alpha   90.00
_cell.angle_beta   90.00
_cell.angle_gamma   90.00
#
_symmetry.space_group_name_H-M   'P 1'
#
loop_
_entity.id
_entity.type
_entity.pdbx_description
1 polymer ?
#
loop_
_entity_poly.entity_id
_entity_poly.type
_entity_poly.pdbx_seq_one_letter_code
_entity_poly.pdbx_strand_id
1 'polypeptide(L)'
;KVLLDKLEMPKEIVLDVPRITVIGRNEITIENHKGILVFEKNEIKIKTSLDPLIIKGNSFEILYIATSTLIISGYFDYIGYGE
;
A
#
# COMPACT_ATOMS: atom_id res chain seq x y z
N LYS A 1 -18.48 1.23 14.62
CA LYS A 1 -18.65 1.54 13.22
C LYS A 1 -19.35 2.87 13.00
N VAL A 2 -20.54 3.01 13.60
CA VAL A 2 -21.25 4.28 13.50
C VAL A 2 -20.42 5.42 14.07
N LEU A 3 -19.72 5.15 15.14
CA LEU A 3 -18.87 6.14 15.79
C LEU A 3 -17.74 6.60 14.86
N LEU A 4 -17.14 5.68 14.13
CA LEU A 4 -16.10 6.05 13.19
C LEU A 4 -16.64 6.93 12.09
N ASP A 5 -17.84 6.62 11.59
CA ASP A 5 -18.48 7.42 10.56
C ASP A 5 -18.76 8.84 11.08
N LYS A 6 -19.20 8.94 12.32
CA LYS A 6 -19.48 10.25 12.91
C LYS A 6 -18.25 11.09 13.10
N LEU A 7 -17.12 10.46 13.37
CA LEU A 7 -15.85 11.16 13.51
C LEU A 7 -15.27 11.55 12.17
N GLU A 8 -15.82 11.00 11.10
CA GLU A 8 -15.38 11.30 9.73
C GLU A 8 -13.90 11.07 9.52
N MET A 9 -13.36 10.06 10.19
CA MET A 9 -11.95 9.70 10.04
C MET A 9 -11.84 8.40 9.27
N PRO A 10 -10.88 8.31 8.34
CA PRO A 10 -10.65 7.06 7.63
C PRO A 10 -10.34 5.92 8.61
N LYS A 11 -10.89 4.76 8.35
CA LYS A 11 -10.69 3.62 9.22
C LYS A 11 -9.23 3.24 9.33
N GLU A 12 -8.48 3.34 8.23
CA GLU A 12 -7.08 2.98 8.23
C GLU A 12 -6.26 3.85 9.18
N ILE A 13 -6.65 5.12 9.35
CA ILE A 13 -5.97 6.00 10.29
C ILE A 13 -6.32 5.66 11.73
N VAL A 14 -7.62 5.48 12.00
CA VAL A 14 -8.08 5.19 13.36
C VAL A 14 -7.56 3.85 13.86
N LEU A 15 -7.54 2.84 13.00
CA LEU A 15 -7.09 1.51 13.35
C LEU A 15 -5.59 1.32 13.14
N ASP A 16 -4.93 2.31 12.54
CA ASP A 16 -3.51 2.27 12.21
C ASP A 16 -3.17 1.07 11.35
N VAL A 17 -3.94 0.87 10.29
CA VAL A 17 -3.68 -0.18 9.32
C VAL A 17 -3.51 0.46 7.94
N PRO A 18 -2.82 -0.21 7.03
CA PRO A 18 -2.68 0.33 5.67
C PRO A 18 -3.98 0.17 4.90
N ARG A 19 -4.22 1.12 4.01
CA ARG A 19 -5.31 1.00 3.05
C ARG A 19 -4.71 0.77 1.68
N ILE A 20 -5.11 -0.32 1.04
CA ILE A 20 -4.54 -0.71 -0.23
C ILE A 20 -5.65 -0.74 -1.27
N THR A 21 -5.48 0.05 -2.32
CA THR A 21 -6.46 0.12 -3.40
C THR A 21 -5.78 -0.34 -4.67
N VAL A 22 -6.33 -1.35 -5.31
CA VAL A 22 -5.79 -1.89 -6.56
C VAL A 22 -6.76 -1.58 -7.68
N ILE A 23 -6.27 -0.97 -8.74
CA ILE A 23 -7.07 -0.68 -9.91
C ILE A 23 -6.56 -1.54 -11.05
N GLY A 24 -7.36 -2.55 -11.44
CA GLY A 24 -6.96 -3.51 -12.45
C GLY A 24 -5.68 -4.21 -12.03
N ARG A 25 -4.73 -4.34 -12.96
CA ARG A 25 -3.42 -4.93 -12.67
C ARG A 25 -2.31 -3.90 -12.84
N ASN A 26 -2.66 -2.63 -12.95
CA ASN A 26 -1.71 -1.63 -13.40
C ASN A 26 -1.43 -0.53 -12.40
N GLU A 27 -2.25 -0.38 -11.36
CA GLU A 27 -2.04 0.68 -10.40
C GLU A 27 -2.43 0.24 -9.00
N ILE A 28 -1.60 0.62 -8.03
CA ILE A 28 -1.87 0.32 -6.63
C ILE A 28 -1.57 1.57 -5.81
N THR A 29 -2.50 1.90 -4.91
CA THR A 29 -2.34 2.99 -3.96
C THR A 29 -2.24 2.41 -2.56
N ILE A 30 -1.21 2.80 -1.83
CA ILE A 30 -0.98 2.32 -0.47
C ILE A 30 -0.96 3.53 0.45
N GLU A 31 -1.91 3.56 1.39
CA GLU A 31 -2.03 4.66 2.33
C GLU A 31 -1.73 4.16 3.74
N ASN A 32 -1.18 5.05 4.55
CA ASN A 32 -0.81 4.75 5.94
C ASN A 32 0.24 3.65 6.04
N HIS A 33 1.20 3.65 5.11
CA HIS A 33 2.35 2.76 5.22
C HIS A 33 3.41 3.40 6.12
N LYS A 34 4.40 2.61 6.51
CA LYS A 34 5.45 3.05 7.43
C LYS A 34 6.82 3.14 6.77
N GLY A 35 6.89 2.98 5.46
CA GLY A 35 8.13 3.10 4.72
C GLY A 35 8.27 2.02 3.67
N ILE A 36 9.28 2.20 2.81
CA ILE A 36 9.58 1.24 1.75
C ILE A 36 10.79 0.44 2.19
N LEU A 37 10.64 -0.89 2.26
CA LEU A 37 11.73 -1.76 2.68
C LEU A 37 12.58 -2.20 1.49
N VAL A 38 11.92 -2.54 0.38
CA VAL A 38 12.60 -3.03 -0.83
C VAL A 38 11.87 -2.45 -2.04
N PHE A 39 12.64 -1.99 -3.01
CA PHE A 39 12.09 -1.56 -4.29
C PHE A 39 13.01 -2.07 -5.38
N GLU A 40 12.65 -3.20 -5.95
CA GLU A 40 13.44 -3.86 -6.97
C GLU A 40 12.63 -4.02 -8.25
N LYS A 41 13.31 -4.53 -9.27
CA LYS A 41 12.73 -4.68 -10.58
C LYS A 41 11.44 -5.49 -10.58
N ASN A 42 11.39 -6.52 -9.76
CA ASN A 42 10.27 -7.46 -9.75
C ASN A 42 9.66 -7.65 -8.37
N GLU A 43 10.08 -6.87 -7.39
CA GLU A 43 9.55 -7.03 -6.03
C GLU A 43 9.61 -5.72 -5.27
N ILE A 44 8.52 -5.40 -4.57
CA ILE A 44 8.46 -4.25 -3.68
C ILE A 44 7.98 -4.76 -2.33
N LYS A 45 8.65 -4.31 -1.26
CA LYS A 45 8.19 -4.59 0.10
C LYS A 45 7.95 -3.28 0.81
N ILE A 46 6.79 -3.16 1.40
CA ILE A 46 6.34 -1.93 2.08
C ILE A 46 6.12 -2.27 3.55
N LYS A 47 6.75 -1.47 4.40
CA LYS A 47 6.55 -1.62 5.84
C LYS A 47 5.17 -1.09 6.23
N THR A 48 4.45 -1.83 7.06
CA THR A 48 3.16 -1.41 7.59
C THR A 48 3.13 -1.73 9.08
N SER A 49 2.04 -1.38 9.73
CA SER A 49 1.84 -1.75 11.13
C SER A 49 1.53 -3.24 11.28
N LEU A 50 1.21 -3.89 10.16
CA LEU A 50 1.00 -5.33 10.11
C LEU A 50 2.27 -5.97 9.55
N ASP A 51 2.15 -7.16 8.99
CA ASP A 51 3.26 -7.78 8.27
C ASP A 51 3.60 -6.95 7.05
N PRO A 52 4.83 -7.05 6.52
CA PRO A 52 5.17 -6.30 5.32
C PRO A 52 4.26 -6.65 4.16
N LEU A 53 3.89 -5.62 3.40
CA LEU A 53 3.13 -5.82 2.17
C LEU A 53 4.11 -6.16 1.07
N ILE A 54 3.88 -7.24 0.36
CA ILE A 54 4.75 -7.72 -0.70
C ILE A 54 4.02 -7.61 -2.02
N ILE A 55 4.66 -6.95 -2.98
CA ILE A 55 4.12 -6.77 -4.32
C ILE A 55 5.12 -7.37 -5.30
N LYS A 56 4.66 -8.30 -6.13
CA LYS A 56 5.52 -8.92 -7.13
C LYS A 56 4.94 -8.66 -8.51
N GLY A 57 5.83 -8.49 -9.46
CA GLY A 57 5.45 -8.21 -10.84
C GLY A 57 6.62 -7.65 -11.60
N ASN A 58 6.35 -6.64 -12.44
CA ASN A 58 7.42 -6.01 -13.20
C ASN A 58 6.99 -4.62 -13.67
N SER A 59 7.95 -3.89 -14.24
CA SER A 59 7.71 -2.56 -14.82
C SER A 59 7.19 -1.56 -13.80
N PHE A 60 7.65 -1.67 -12.56
CA PHE A 60 7.20 -0.79 -11.49
C PHE A 60 7.68 0.65 -11.70
N GLU A 61 6.78 1.59 -11.42
CA GLU A 61 7.11 3.00 -11.48
C GLU A 61 6.35 3.71 -10.37
N ILE A 62 7.04 4.58 -9.63
CA ILE A 62 6.40 5.36 -8.59
C ILE A 62 5.76 6.57 -9.23
N LEU A 63 4.44 6.66 -9.14
CA LEU A 63 3.69 7.80 -9.66
C LEU A 63 3.58 8.92 -8.63
N TYR A 64 3.57 8.58 -7.36
CA TYR A 64 3.41 9.56 -6.29
C TYR A 64 3.96 8.97 -5.00
N ILE A 65 4.70 9.78 -4.27
CA ILE A 65 5.22 9.37 -2.97
C ILE A 65 5.13 10.54 -2.00
N ALA A 66 4.60 10.26 -0.82
CA ALA A 66 4.51 11.21 0.27
C ALA A 66 4.84 10.45 1.55
N THR A 67 4.72 11.13 2.69
CA THR A 67 5.16 10.53 3.96
C THR A 67 4.51 9.18 4.22
N SER A 68 3.22 9.06 3.94
CA SER A 68 2.50 7.81 4.25
C SER A 68 1.68 7.29 3.09
N THR A 69 1.79 7.89 1.90
CA THR A 69 1.01 7.48 0.73
C THR A 69 1.96 7.20 -0.43
N LEU A 70 1.69 6.12 -1.13
CA LEU A 70 2.51 5.67 -2.25
C LEU A 70 1.59 5.17 -3.35
N ILE A 71 1.81 5.68 -4.58
CA ILE A 71 1.07 5.20 -5.74
C ILE A 71 2.07 4.64 -6.73
N ILE A 72 1.86 3.39 -7.11
CA ILE A 72 2.77 2.65 -7.99
C ILE A 72 2.01 2.17 -9.21
N SER A 73 2.57 2.36 -10.38
CA SER A 73 2.09 1.71 -11.59
C SER A 73 3.00 0.52 -11.90
N GLY A 74 2.51 -0.36 -12.74
CA GLY A 74 3.29 -1.49 -13.17
C GLY A 74 2.39 -2.63 -13.58
N TYR A 75 2.95 -3.83 -13.58
CA TYR A 75 2.21 -5.05 -13.87
C TYR A 75 2.31 -5.93 -12.63
N PHE A 76 1.19 -6.17 -11.97
CA PHE A 76 1.19 -6.84 -10.67
C PHE A 76 0.75 -8.29 -10.81
N ASP A 77 1.59 -9.20 -10.32
CA ASP A 77 1.28 -10.63 -10.29
C ASP A 77 0.81 -11.08 -8.93
N TYR A 78 1.31 -10.42 -7.87
CA TYR A 78 1.01 -10.84 -6.52
C TYR A 78 1.01 -9.63 -5.60
N ILE A 79 0.01 -9.53 -4.76
CA ILE A 79 -0.09 -8.51 -3.72
C ILE A 79 -0.56 -9.22 -2.46
N GLY A 80 0.21 -9.14 -1.39
CA GLY A 80 -0.19 -9.79 -0.16
C GLY A 80 0.75 -9.46 0.97
N TYR A 81 0.42 -9.96 2.14
CA TYR A 81 1.27 -9.79 3.32
C TYR A 81 2.20 -10.98 3.44
N GLY A 82 3.40 -10.73 3.93
CA GLY A 82 4.35 -11.79 4.13
C GLY A 82 5.54 -11.31 4.91
N GLU A 83 6.60 -12.12 4.87
CA GLU A 83 7.82 -11.76 5.56
C GLU A 83 8.87 -11.36 4.54
#